data_405350a34dd51532f8c253cf3dedf23b
#
_entry.id   405350a34dd51532f8c253cf3dedf23b
#
_cell.length_a   1.000
_cell.length_b   1.000
_cell.length_c   1.000
_cell.angle_alpha   90.00
_cell.angle_beta   90.00
_cell.angle_gamma   90.00
#
_symmetry.space_group_name_H-M   'P 1'
#
loop_
_entity.id
_entity.type
_entity.pdbx_description
1 polymer ?
#
loop_
_entity_poly.entity_id
_entity_poly.type
_entity_poly.pdbx_seq_one_letter_code
_entity_poly.pdbx_strand_id
1 'polypeptide(L)'
;NTRLREADELQSIYGIPQIGLVVRESGRKVFLDKWVNSLRHYGKRKFTAEQSMELAFEAIKIAAVKNGLNNICLMGCNMSAGADKVCESLKAALEKEQISVSVLDNVLYDAEAMAKMSAMQGAVLVEKAGSTLYNEVASELELLKRQDIRVLGGIIVE
;
A
#
# COMPACT_ATOMS: atom_id res chain seq x y z
N ASN A 1 -20.67 4.28 -7.90
CA ASN A 1 -19.68 4.55 -6.85
C ASN A 1 -19.25 3.27 -6.16
N THR A 2 -18.32 2.58 -6.77
CA THR A 2 -17.80 1.37 -6.20
C THR A 2 -16.51 1.67 -5.44
N ARG A 3 -16.46 1.26 -4.18
CA ARG A 3 -15.33 1.49 -3.30
C ARG A 3 -14.57 0.20 -3.05
N LEU A 4 -13.28 0.32 -2.82
CA LEU A 4 -12.46 -0.82 -2.43
C LEU A 4 -12.95 -1.37 -1.10
N ARG A 5 -13.13 -2.67 -1.02
CA ARG A 5 -13.60 -3.34 0.20
C ARG A 5 -12.65 -4.38 0.72
N GLU A 6 -12.00 -5.09 -0.17
CA GLU A 6 -11.11 -6.19 0.18
C GLU A 6 -9.79 -6.11 -0.58
N ALA A 7 -8.75 -6.70 0.00
CA ALA A 7 -7.40 -6.63 -0.55
C ALA A 7 -7.26 -7.26 -1.93
N ASP A 8 -7.98 -8.34 -2.20
CA ASP A 8 -7.91 -9.05 -3.47
C ASP A 8 -8.52 -8.27 -4.65
N GLU A 9 -9.32 -7.24 -4.37
CA GLU A 9 -9.89 -6.38 -5.41
C GLU A 9 -8.83 -5.63 -6.20
N LEU A 10 -7.75 -5.20 -5.56
CA LEU A 10 -6.66 -4.49 -6.25
C LEU A 10 -6.06 -5.35 -7.34
N GLN A 11 -5.83 -6.62 -7.08
CA GLN A 11 -5.25 -7.51 -8.07
C GLN A 11 -6.25 -7.94 -9.13
N SER A 12 -7.48 -8.30 -8.75
CA SER A 12 -8.47 -8.80 -9.69
C SER A 12 -8.92 -7.71 -10.68
N ILE A 13 -8.97 -6.45 -10.25
CA ILE A 13 -9.45 -5.34 -11.08
C ILE A 13 -8.31 -4.65 -11.82
N TYR A 14 -7.18 -4.43 -11.17
CA TYR A 14 -6.10 -3.61 -11.72
C TYR A 14 -4.84 -4.39 -12.08
N GLY A 15 -4.78 -5.68 -11.75
CA GLY A 15 -3.62 -6.51 -12.05
C GLY A 15 -2.36 -6.15 -11.27
N ILE A 16 -2.49 -5.42 -10.16
CA ILE A 16 -1.34 -5.07 -9.31
C ILE A 16 -1.17 -6.09 -8.19
N PRO A 17 0.08 -6.39 -7.79
CA PRO A 17 0.32 -7.26 -6.66
C PRO A 17 -0.24 -6.64 -5.38
N GLN A 18 -0.93 -7.45 -4.60
CA GLN A 18 -1.37 -7.03 -3.27
C GLN A 18 -0.24 -7.25 -2.28
N ILE A 19 -0.04 -6.29 -1.38
CA ILE A 19 0.90 -6.44 -0.28
C ILE A 19 0.19 -6.85 0.99
N GLY A 20 -0.99 -6.30 1.25
CA GLY A 20 -1.73 -6.73 2.42
C GLY A 20 -2.97 -5.91 2.72
N LEU A 21 -3.78 -6.47 3.59
CA LEU A 21 -4.89 -5.78 4.22
C LEU A 21 -4.53 -5.57 5.68
N VAL A 22 -4.36 -4.32 6.08
CA VAL A 22 -4.01 -3.97 7.46
C VAL A 22 -5.24 -3.38 8.13
N VAL A 23 -5.65 -3.99 9.21
CA VAL A 23 -6.79 -3.54 9.98
C VAL A 23 -6.33 -2.58 11.07
N ARG A 24 -7.11 -1.53 11.28
CA ARG A 24 -6.84 -0.56 12.34
C ARG A 24 -6.70 -1.20 13.72
N GLU A 25 -6.08 -0.46 14.63
CA GLU A 25 -5.80 -0.81 16.03
C GLU A 25 -7.01 -1.23 16.87
N SER A 26 -8.18 -1.37 16.31
CA SER A 26 -9.40 -1.79 17.00
C SER A 26 -9.53 -3.31 17.17
N GLY A 27 -8.47 -4.07 16.93
CA GLY A 27 -8.47 -5.52 17.13
C GLY A 27 -9.20 -6.30 16.05
N ARG A 28 -9.43 -5.72 14.90
CA ARG A 28 -10.05 -6.42 13.78
C ARG A 28 -9.06 -7.32 13.06
N LYS A 29 -9.59 -8.29 12.36
CA LYS A 29 -8.83 -9.26 11.58
C LYS A 29 -8.00 -8.60 10.50
N VAL A 30 -6.78 -9.05 10.40
CA VAL A 30 -5.86 -8.59 9.39
C VAL A 30 -5.67 -9.70 8.37
N PHE A 31 -5.90 -9.38 7.12
CA PHE A 31 -5.74 -10.32 6.02
C PHE A 31 -4.57 -9.87 5.17
N LEU A 32 -3.67 -10.77 4.94
CA LEU A 32 -2.61 -10.54 4.01
C LEU A 32 -3.01 -11.06 2.65
N ASP A 33 -2.38 -10.47 1.70
CA ASP A 33 -2.71 -10.60 0.30
C ASP A 33 -2.39 -11.97 -0.32
N LYS A 34 -2.42 -11.98 -1.63
CA LYS A 34 -2.12 -13.14 -2.46
C LYS A 34 -0.70 -13.66 -2.27
N TRP A 35 0.21 -12.79 -1.86
CA TRP A 35 1.60 -13.15 -1.59
C TRP A 35 1.70 -14.10 -0.40
N VAL A 36 0.83 -13.93 0.59
CA VAL A 36 0.71 -14.82 1.74
C VAL A 36 -0.42 -15.83 1.54
N ASN A 37 -1.13 -15.77 0.45
CA ASN A 37 -2.21 -16.69 0.15
C ASN A 37 -1.76 -18.14 0.03
N SER A 38 -0.49 -18.38 -0.23
CA SER A 38 0.06 -19.74 -0.12
C SER A 38 -0.10 -20.29 1.29
N LEU A 39 -0.10 -19.44 2.29
CA LEU A 39 -0.38 -19.79 3.68
C LEU A 39 -1.88 -19.95 3.95
N ARG A 40 -2.72 -19.37 3.11
CA ARG A 40 -4.18 -19.51 3.23
C ARG A 40 -4.67 -20.91 2.92
N HIS A 41 -3.91 -21.72 2.22
CA HIS A 41 -4.26 -23.12 2.01
C HIS A 41 -4.27 -23.92 3.31
N TYR A 42 -3.73 -23.34 4.37
CA TYR A 42 -3.70 -23.94 5.71
C TYR A 42 -4.78 -23.34 6.62
N GLY A 43 -5.83 -22.76 6.05
CA GLY A 43 -6.92 -22.15 6.80
C GLY A 43 -6.85 -20.63 6.86
N LYS A 44 -7.98 -20.00 7.10
CA LYS A 44 -8.06 -18.55 7.26
C LYS A 44 -7.38 -18.14 8.55
N ARG A 45 -6.07 -17.95 8.52
CA ARG A 45 -5.35 -17.42 9.67
C ARG A 45 -5.68 -15.95 9.84
N LYS A 46 -6.06 -15.64 11.06
CA LYS A 46 -6.23 -14.25 11.47
C LYS A 46 -4.90 -13.75 12.01
N PHE A 47 -4.42 -12.66 11.48
CA PHE A 47 -3.21 -12.02 11.96
C PHE A 47 -3.57 -10.87 12.89
N THR A 48 -2.73 -10.62 13.89
CA THR A 48 -2.81 -9.40 14.67
C THR A 48 -2.41 -8.22 13.80
N ALA A 49 -2.76 -7.02 14.20
CA ALA A 49 -2.33 -5.79 13.52
C ALA A 49 -0.80 -5.74 13.42
N GLU A 50 -0.11 -6.13 14.49
CA GLU A 50 1.35 -6.18 14.53
C GLU A 50 1.93 -7.16 13.51
N GLN A 51 1.40 -8.39 13.47
CA GLN A 51 1.85 -9.39 12.49
C GLN A 51 1.66 -8.92 11.06
N SER A 52 0.56 -8.24 10.78
CA SER A 52 0.29 -7.72 9.43
C SER A 52 1.23 -6.60 9.05
N MET A 53 1.56 -5.74 10.00
CA MET A 53 2.54 -4.69 9.78
C MET A 53 3.91 -5.29 9.46
N GLU A 54 4.33 -6.32 10.19
CA GLU A 54 5.59 -7.02 9.93
C GLU A 54 5.61 -7.64 8.54
N LEU A 55 4.53 -8.30 8.15
CA LEU A 55 4.44 -8.93 6.83
C LEU A 55 4.39 -7.90 5.70
N ALA A 56 3.66 -6.81 5.88
CA ALA A 56 3.62 -5.71 4.92
C ALA A 56 5.02 -5.08 4.77
N PHE A 57 5.70 -4.84 5.86
CA PHE A 57 7.08 -4.35 5.85
C PHE A 57 8.01 -5.26 5.07
N GLU A 58 8.00 -6.56 5.36
CA GLU A 58 8.85 -7.51 4.65
C GLU A 58 8.53 -7.58 3.15
N ALA A 59 7.24 -7.57 2.79
CA ALA A 59 6.83 -7.60 1.40
C ALA A 59 7.32 -6.37 0.63
N ILE A 60 7.21 -5.19 1.21
CA ILE A 60 7.69 -3.95 0.61
C ILE A 60 9.22 -3.97 0.48
N LYS A 61 9.91 -4.37 1.55
CA LYS A 61 11.38 -4.47 1.56
C LYS A 61 11.86 -5.41 0.47
N ILE A 62 11.30 -6.60 0.37
CA ILE A 62 11.66 -7.58 -0.65
C ILE A 62 11.43 -7.01 -2.05
N ALA A 63 10.27 -6.39 -2.29
CA ALA A 63 9.95 -5.82 -3.59
C ALA A 63 10.90 -4.69 -3.96
N ALA A 64 11.22 -3.81 -3.02
CA ALA A 64 12.15 -2.71 -3.25
C ALA A 64 13.57 -3.23 -3.55
N VAL A 65 14.07 -4.15 -2.74
CA VAL A 65 15.42 -4.71 -2.91
C VAL A 65 15.54 -5.46 -4.24
N LYS A 66 14.57 -6.29 -4.57
CA LYS A 66 14.57 -7.04 -5.85
C LYS A 66 14.57 -6.12 -7.06
N ASN A 67 13.99 -4.96 -6.97
CA ASN A 67 13.92 -4.01 -8.06
C ASN A 67 15.01 -2.93 -7.99
N GLY A 68 15.91 -3.02 -7.02
CA GLY A 68 17.00 -2.07 -6.85
C GLY A 68 16.53 -0.67 -6.44
N LEU A 69 15.41 -0.58 -5.73
CA LEU A 69 14.81 0.71 -5.35
C LEU A 69 15.20 1.08 -3.92
N ASN A 70 15.61 2.31 -3.73
CA ASN A 70 15.95 2.86 -2.41
C ASN A 70 15.20 4.17 -2.09
N ASN A 71 14.29 4.58 -2.96
CA ASN A 71 13.50 5.80 -2.80
C ASN A 71 12.08 5.55 -3.30
N ILE A 72 11.17 5.27 -2.38
CA ILE A 72 9.79 4.89 -2.68
C ILE A 72 8.81 5.79 -1.95
N CYS A 73 7.56 5.79 -2.37
CA CYS A 73 6.49 6.44 -1.65
C CYS A 73 5.38 5.46 -1.27
N LEU A 74 4.74 5.78 -0.16
CA LEU A 74 3.47 5.20 0.24
C LEU A 74 2.42 6.27 -0.06
N MET A 75 1.50 6.00 -0.96
CA MET A 75 0.57 7.01 -1.45
C MET A 75 -0.86 6.53 -1.47
N GLY A 76 -1.79 7.46 -1.31
CA GLY A 76 -3.22 7.17 -1.34
C GLY A 76 -4.05 8.43 -1.45
N CYS A 77 -5.37 8.23 -1.53
CA CYS A 77 -6.33 9.33 -1.68
C CYS A 77 -6.91 9.83 -0.36
N ASN A 78 -6.86 9.02 0.69
CA ASN A 78 -7.47 9.39 1.97
C ASN A 78 -6.78 8.71 3.15
N MET A 79 -5.55 9.11 3.42
CA MET A 79 -4.75 8.53 4.49
C MET A 79 -5.17 9.01 5.87
N SER A 80 -5.76 10.20 5.98
CA SER A 80 -6.23 10.74 7.26
C SER A 80 -7.30 9.88 7.92
N ALA A 81 -7.90 8.96 7.19
CA ALA A 81 -8.88 8.02 7.74
C ALA A 81 -8.26 6.84 8.53
N GLY A 82 -6.97 6.90 8.86
CA GLY A 82 -6.25 5.90 9.66
C GLY A 82 -5.08 5.24 8.94
N ALA A 83 -4.99 5.40 7.63
CA ALA A 83 -3.89 4.85 6.85
C ALA A 83 -2.57 5.59 7.10
N ASP A 84 -2.64 6.83 7.55
CA ASP A 84 -1.48 7.66 7.89
C ASP A 84 -0.60 7.01 8.96
N LYS A 85 -1.20 6.44 10.01
CA LYS A 85 -0.45 5.76 11.08
C LYS A 85 0.26 4.51 10.58
N VAL A 86 -0.40 3.75 9.72
CA VAL A 86 0.18 2.57 9.08
C VAL A 86 1.38 2.99 8.23
N CYS A 87 1.23 4.04 7.45
CA CYS A 87 2.30 4.56 6.61
C CYS A 87 3.50 5.05 7.44
N GLU A 88 3.26 5.76 8.53
CA GLU A 88 4.35 6.26 9.39
C GLU A 88 5.12 5.11 10.03
N SER A 89 4.44 4.05 10.46
CA SER A 89 5.09 2.87 11.02
C SER A 89 5.94 2.14 9.97
N LEU A 90 5.41 1.98 8.77
CA LEU A 90 6.14 1.35 7.66
C LEU A 90 7.34 2.19 7.24
N LYS A 91 7.19 3.50 7.17
CA LYS A 91 8.27 4.42 6.87
C LYS A 91 9.41 4.28 7.85
N ALA A 92 9.12 4.32 9.15
CA ALA A 92 10.13 4.19 10.19
C ALA A 92 10.92 2.88 10.07
N ALA A 93 10.21 1.77 9.81
CA ALA A 93 10.83 0.46 9.67
C ALA A 93 11.69 0.35 8.40
N LEU A 94 11.20 0.84 7.28
CA LEU A 94 11.91 0.77 5.99
C LEU A 94 13.14 1.67 5.97
N GLU A 95 13.07 2.84 6.60
CA GLU A 95 14.22 3.75 6.66
C GLU A 95 15.39 3.18 7.46
N LYS A 96 15.11 2.31 8.42
CA LYS A 96 16.17 1.55 9.12
C LYS A 96 16.90 0.59 8.18
N GLU A 97 16.27 0.18 7.09
CA GLU A 97 16.85 -0.71 6.08
C GLU A 97 17.42 0.07 4.88
N GLN A 98 17.66 1.36 5.05
CA GLN A 98 18.25 2.23 4.04
C GLN A 98 17.34 2.44 2.82
N ILE A 99 16.04 2.31 2.99
CA ILE A 99 15.04 2.63 1.97
C ILE A 99 14.38 3.94 2.38
N SER A 100 14.59 4.98 1.58
CA SER A 100 13.97 6.28 1.80
C SER A 100 12.49 6.19 1.45
N VAL A 101 11.62 6.66 2.34
CA VAL A 101 10.18 6.56 2.18
C VAL A 101 9.53 7.93 2.35
N SER A 102 8.71 8.31 1.38
CA SER A 102 7.84 9.48 1.49
C SER A 102 6.40 9.03 1.61
N VAL A 103 5.67 9.62 2.54
CA VAL A 103 4.24 9.36 2.70
C VAL A 103 3.50 10.51 2.01
N LEU A 104 2.75 10.19 0.96
CA LEU A 104 2.09 11.17 0.11
C LEU A 104 0.58 10.93 0.11
N ASP A 105 -0.15 11.79 0.83
CA ASP A 105 -1.60 11.74 0.84
C ASP A 105 -2.16 12.60 -0.29
N ASN A 106 -3.29 12.18 -0.82
CA ASN A 106 -4.12 12.97 -1.72
C ASN A 106 -3.40 13.41 -3.01
N VAL A 107 -2.55 12.55 -3.55
CA VAL A 107 -1.69 12.86 -4.71
C VAL A 107 -2.45 13.31 -5.96
N LEU A 108 -3.71 12.93 -6.10
CA LEU A 108 -4.54 13.34 -7.24
C LEU A 108 -4.99 14.79 -7.15
N TYR A 109 -5.02 15.35 -5.94
CA TYR A 109 -5.63 16.66 -5.68
C TYR A 109 -4.67 17.67 -5.04
N ASP A 110 -3.46 17.24 -4.70
CA ASP A 110 -2.45 18.06 -4.06
C ASP A 110 -1.22 18.17 -4.97
N ALA A 111 -0.98 19.35 -5.50
CA ALA A 111 0.12 19.59 -6.44
C ALA A 111 1.50 19.32 -5.83
N GLU A 112 1.69 19.60 -4.54
CA GLU A 112 2.94 19.33 -3.86
C GLU A 112 3.20 17.84 -3.72
N ALA A 113 2.17 17.07 -3.33
CA ALA A 113 2.26 15.62 -3.23
C ALA A 113 2.54 15.00 -4.61
N MET A 114 1.87 15.47 -5.64
CA MET A 114 2.09 15.03 -7.01
C MET A 114 3.53 15.29 -7.47
N ALA A 115 4.07 16.46 -7.17
CA ALA A 115 5.43 16.82 -7.51
C ALA A 115 6.46 15.94 -6.79
N LYS A 116 6.25 15.66 -5.51
CA LYS A 116 7.11 14.75 -4.75
C LYS A 116 7.05 13.32 -5.31
N MET A 117 5.86 12.87 -5.68
CA MET A 117 5.67 11.55 -6.25
C MET A 117 6.52 11.36 -7.52
N SER A 118 6.61 12.38 -8.35
CA SER A 118 7.36 12.29 -9.62
C SER A 118 8.86 12.00 -9.45
N ALA A 119 9.40 12.24 -8.26
CA ALA A 119 10.80 11.98 -7.94
C ALA A 119 11.05 10.57 -7.38
N MET A 120 10.01 9.77 -7.20
CA MET A 120 10.11 8.45 -6.60
C MET A 120 10.45 7.39 -7.64
N GLN A 121 11.17 6.34 -7.21
CA GLN A 121 11.50 5.19 -8.06
C GLN A 121 10.37 4.16 -8.07
N GLY A 122 9.65 4.06 -6.98
CA GLY A 122 8.55 3.12 -6.82
C GLY A 122 7.49 3.63 -5.87
N ALA A 123 6.33 3.01 -5.93
CA ALA A 123 5.19 3.39 -5.11
C ALA A 123 4.44 2.18 -4.59
N VAL A 124 3.94 2.31 -3.38
CA VAL A 124 2.97 1.40 -2.78
C VAL A 124 1.68 2.18 -2.58
N LEU A 125 0.59 1.67 -3.11
CA LEU A 125 -0.72 2.27 -2.88
C LEU A 125 -1.22 1.86 -1.50
N VAL A 126 -1.63 2.83 -0.70
CA VAL A 126 -2.21 2.59 0.63
C VAL A 126 -3.58 3.25 0.66
N GLU A 127 -4.60 2.43 0.64
CA GLU A 127 -5.97 2.90 0.50
C GLU A 127 -6.83 2.49 1.70
N LYS A 128 -7.74 3.36 2.08
CA LYS A 128 -8.67 3.09 3.17
C LYS A 128 -9.90 2.37 2.64
N ALA A 129 -10.19 1.20 3.20
CA ALA A 129 -11.38 0.44 2.83
C ALA A 129 -12.65 1.27 3.05
N GLY A 130 -13.52 1.26 2.05
CA GLY A 130 -14.78 1.99 2.09
C GLY A 130 -14.68 3.49 1.85
N SER A 131 -13.48 4.06 1.76
CA SER A 131 -13.28 5.51 1.53
C SER A 131 -12.78 5.81 0.14
N THR A 132 -11.83 5.03 -0.36
CA THR A 132 -11.26 5.24 -1.68
C THR A 132 -12.17 4.68 -2.76
N LEU A 133 -12.37 5.45 -3.81
CA LEU A 133 -13.15 5.05 -4.98
C LEU A 133 -12.28 4.30 -5.98
N TYR A 134 -12.86 3.37 -6.72
CA TYR A 134 -12.12 2.62 -7.75
C TYR A 134 -11.53 3.54 -8.82
N ASN A 135 -12.26 4.57 -9.23
CA ASN A 135 -11.76 5.51 -10.23
C ASN A 135 -10.58 6.33 -9.71
N GLU A 136 -10.48 6.55 -8.40
CA GLU A 136 -9.33 7.21 -7.80
C GLU A 136 -8.10 6.32 -7.88
N VAL A 137 -8.23 5.04 -7.55
CA VAL A 137 -7.13 4.07 -7.70
C VAL A 137 -6.70 3.98 -9.15
N ALA A 138 -7.63 3.90 -10.09
CA ALA A 138 -7.32 3.87 -11.51
C ALA A 138 -6.55 5.11 -11.95
N SER A 139 -6.92 6.29 -11.45
CA SER A 139 -6.23 7.55 -11.74
C SER A 139 -4.84 7.59 -11.15
N GLU A 140 -4.65 7.08 -9.94
CA GLU A 140 -3.32 6.96 -9.32
C GLU A 140 -2.40 6.05 -10.14
N LEU A 141 -2.90 4.90 -10.56
CA LEU A 141 -2.14 3.95 -11.39
C LEU A 141 -1.75 4.56 -12.74
N GLU A 142 -2.68 5.29 -13.36
CA GLU A 142 -2.40 6.00 -14.61
C GLU A 142 -1.31 7.06 -14.43
N LEU A 143 -1.38 7.81 -13.33
CA LEU A 143 -0.39 8.84 -13.00
C LEU A 143 1.00 8.23 -12.81
N LEU A 144 1.08 7.11 -12.06
CA LEU A 144 2.34 6.39 -11.85
C LEU A 144 2.91 5.86 -13.17
N LYS A 145 2.05 5.32 -14.01
CA LYS A 145 2.46 4.81 -15.32
C LYS A 145 3.04 5.91 -16.20
N ARG A 146 2.41 7.08 -16.24
CA ARG A 146 2.90 8.23 -17.02
C ARG A 146 4.25 8.73 -16.54
N GLN A 147 4.51 8.64 -15.25
CA GLN A 147 5.77 9.07 -14.65
C GLN A 147 6.84 7.97 -14.65
N ASP A 148 6.53 6.79 -15.20
CA ASP A 148 7.41 5.63 -15.22
C ASP A 148 7.85 5.22 -13.82
N ILE A 149 6.93 5.27 -12.87
CA ILE A 149 7.16 4.88 -11.49
C ILE A 149 6.63 3.46 -11.30
N ARG A 150 7.48 2.58 -10.78
CA ARG A 150 7.12 1.18 -10.57
C ARG A 150 6.12 1.04 -9.42
N VAL A 151 5.03 0.35 -9.67
CA VAL A 151 4.05 0.01 -8.63
C VAL A 151 4.49 -1.30 -7.97
N LEU A 152 4.86 -1.22 -6.70
CA LEU A 152 5.32 -2.38 -5.93
C LEU A 152 4.16 -3.22 -5.42
N GLY A 153 3.02 -2.61 -5.19
CA GLY A 153 1.82 -3.28 -4.72
C GLY A 153 0.87 -2.34 -4.00
N GLY A 154 -0.10 -2.91 -3.31
CA GLY A 154 -1.12 -2.15 -2.59
C GLY A 154 -1.43 -2.72 -1.22
N ILE A 155 -1.79 -1.85 -0.30
CA ILE A 155 -2.26 -2.17 1.04
C ILE A 155 -3.64 -1.55 1.21
N ILE A 156 -4.57 -2.33 1.73
CA ILE A 156 -5.88 -1.82 2.10
C ILE A 156 -5.97 -1.79 3.63
N VAL A 157 -6.26 -0.62 4.16
CA VAL A 157 -6.42 -0.40 5.60
C VAL A 157 -7.90 -0.40 5.93
N GLU A 158 -8.33 -1.29 6.78
CA GLU A 158 -9.71 -1.34 7.27
C GLU A 158 -9.94 -0.47 8.50
#